data_aa9fa70845c94631bb334cee241901af
#
_entry.id   aa9fa70845c94631bb334cee241901af
#
_cell.length_a   1.000
_cell.length_b   1.000
_cell.length_c   1.000
_cell.angle_alpha   90.00
_cell.angle_beta   90.00
_cell.angle_gamma   90.00
#
_symmetry.space_group_name_H-M   'P 1'
#
loop_
_entity.id
_entity.type
_entity.pdbx_description
1 polymer ?
#
loop_
_entity_poly.entity_id
_entity_poly.type
_entity_poly.pdbx_seq_one_letter_code
_entity_poly.pdbx_strand_id
1 'polypeptide(L)'
;NELIKKDGKFIAPSGAEVEWIKEESYFFKLSEWQDRLIDFYNNNPKSILPESRFNEVLSFIKSGLKDLSVSRTTFKWGIPVPNNPKHVMYVWIDALCNYLTSIGYPDENSANFKNYWPALHIVGKDILRFHSVYWPAFLMAADLEPPSRVFAHGWWTNEGEKISKSLGNVIDPYEIVSKYGLDQIRFFLFREVPFGNDGDFSKEAIAQRLNADLSNNYGNLVQRICSFVKKNCDSKIFNNFDNNEDDNILLKSSIKRLNNYKKYMSNQEIDKALKEVFLLLNETNIYVDKQAPWNLKKTNTE
;
A
#
# COMPACT_ATOMS: atom_id res chain seq x y z
N ASN A 1 -14.98 4.10 -24.27
CA ASN A 1 -16.38 4.43 -23.95
C ASN A 1 -16.54 5.34 -22.73
N GLU A 2 -15.47 6.02 -22.31
CA GLU A 2 -15.48 6.96 -21.17
C GLU A 2 -15.62 8.43 -21.63
N LEU A 3 -15.73 8.64 -22.95
CA LEU A 3 -15.85 9.99 -23.51
C LEU A 3 -17.29 10.50 -23.38
N ILE A 4 -17.42 11.72 -22.87
CA ILE A 4 -18.68 12.43 -22.79
C ILE A 4 -18.79 13.36 -24.02
N LYS A 5 -19.92 13.32 -24.74
CA LYS A 5 -20.19 14.25 -25.82
C LYS A 5 -20.91 15.51 -25.27
N LYS A 6 -20.23 16.63 -25.30
CA LYS A 6 -20.79 17.93 -24.86
C LYS A 6 -20.55 18.99 -25.96
N ASP A 7 -21.60 19.69 -26.35
CA ASP A 7 -21.58 20.75 -27.39
C ASP A 7 -20.92 20.32 -28.71
N GLY A 8 -21.15 19.04 -29.12
CA GLY A 8 -20.60 18.49 -30.36
C GLY A 8 -19.15 17.97 -30.26
N LYS A 9 -18.49 18.18 -29.14
CA LYS A 9 -17.10 17.77 -28.86
C LYS A 9 -17.03 16.58 -27.94
N PHE A 10 -16.00 15.75 -28.09
CA PHE A 10 -15.73 14.66 -27.16
C PHE A 10 -14.80 15.16 -26.06
N ILE A 11 -15.20 14.90 -24.82
CA ILE A 11 -14.46 15.31 -23.62
C ILE A 11 -14.03 14.07 -22.85
N ALA A 12 -12.76 14.01 -22.51
CA ALA A 12 -12.21 12.96 -21.64
C ALA A 12 -12.71 13.12 -20.20
N PRO A 13 -12.65 12.08 -19.35
CA PRO A 13 -12.97 12.17 -17.92
C PRO A 13 -12.16 13.24 -17.16
N SER A 14 -11.00 13.61 -17.69
CA SER A 14 -10.15 14.71 -17.17
C SER A 14 -10.69 16.12 -17.47
N GLY A 15 -11.75 16.24 -18.28
CA GLY A 15 -12.28 17.51 -18.76
C GLY A 15 -11.58 18.06 -20.02
N ALA A 16 -10.56 17.37 -20.55
CA ALA A 16 -9.86 17.78 -21.76
C ALA A 16 -10.66 17.41 -23.02
N GLU A 17 -10.67 18.33 -24.00
CA GLU A 17 -11.20 18.05 -25.33
C GLU A 17 -10.33 17.03 -26.05
N VAL A 18 -10.94 16.05 -26.74
CA VAL A 18 -10.22 14.99 -27.46
C VAL A 18 -10.64 14.98 -28.92
N GLU A 19 -9.65 14.77 -29.78
CA GLU A 19 -9.83 14.64 -31.23
C GLU A 19 -9.50 13.23 -31.69
N TRP A 20 -10.18 12.79 -32.73
CA TRP A 20 -9.87 11.53 -33.40
C TRP A 20 -8.65 11.70 -34.30
N ILE A 21 -7.55 11.05 -33.91
CA ILE A 21 -6.33 11.00 -34.72
C ILE A 21 -6.19 9.59 -35.28
N LYS A 22 -5.96 9.49 -36.60
CA LYS A 22 -5.51 8.26 -37.23
C LYS A 22 -4.00 8.24 -37.21
N GLU A 23 -3.45 7.32 -36.46
CA GLU A 23 -2.00 7.15 -36.29
C GLU A 23 -1.61 5.71 -36.60
N GLU A 24 -0.52 5.55 -37.38
CA GLU A 24 0.11 4.26 -37.54
C GLU A 24 0.70 3.80 -36.22
N SER A 25 0.48 2.56 -35.84
CA SER A 25 0.95 2.03 -34.55
C SER A 25 1.30 0.56 -34.63
N TYR A 26 2.28 0.14 -33.83
CA TYR A 26 2.48 -1.25 -33.50
C TYR A 26 1.44 -1.68 -32.48
N PHE A 27 0.96 -2.91 -32.61
CA PHE A 27 0.02 -3.50 -31.69
C PHE A 27 0.59 -4.74 -31.02
N PHE A 28 0.51 -4.78 -29.69
CA PHE A 28 0.70 -6.02 -28.95
C PHE A 28 -0.61 -6.79 -28.97
N LYS A 29 -0.56 -8.04 -29.39
CA LYS A 29 -1.72 -8.91 -29.52
C LYS A 29 -2.20 -9.39 -28.15
N LEU A 30 -2.65 -8.45 -27.31
CA LEU A 30 -3.09 -8.72 -25.96
C LEU A 30 -4.25 -9.73 -25.92
N SER A 31 -5.10 -9.75 -26.95
CA SER A 31 -6.21 -10.70 -27.08
C SER A 31 -5.73 -12.16 -27.06
N GLU A 32 -4.56 -12.48 -27.58
CA GLU A 32 -3.98 -13.84 -27.56
C GLU A 32 -3.52 -14.29 -26.17
N TRP A 33 -3.39 -13.36 -25.21
CA TRP A 33 -2.94 -13.63 -23.85
C TRP A 33 -4.09 -13.80 -22.86
N GLN A 34 -5.33 -13.64 -23.27
CA GLN A 34 -6.50 -13.66 -22.40
C GLN A 34 -6.60 -14.95 -21.59
N ASP A 35 -6.57 -16.10 -22.25
CA ASP A 35 -6.76 -17.40 -21.59
C ASP A 35 -5.58 -17.69 -20.63
N ARG A 36 -4.35 -17.37 -21.04
CA ARG A 36 -3.16 -17.53 -20.18
C ARG A 36 -3.22 -16.66 -18.93
N LEU A 37 -3.74 -15.43 -19.04
CA LEU A 37 -3.96 -14.55 -17.89
C LEU A 37 -5.06 -15.09 -16.97
N ILE A 38 -6.15 -15.62 -17.52
CA ILE A 38 -7.22 -16.24 -16.74
C ILE A 38 -6.69 -17.44 -15.97
N ASP A 39 -5.93 -18.30 -16.62
CA ASP A 39 -5.33 -19.48 -16.00
C ASP A 39 -4.33 -19.08 -14.91
N PHE A 40 -3.48 -18.08 -15.16
CA PHE A 40 -2.56 -17.56 -14.17
C PHE A 40 -3.29 -17.08 -12.92
N TYR A 41 -4.35 -16.28 -13.06
CA TYR A 41 -5.11 -15.75 -11.93
C TYR A 41 -5.92 -16.81 -11.20
N ASN A 42 -6.49 -17.78 -11.90
CA ASN A 42 -7.19 -18.91 -11.27
C ASN A 42 -6.25 -19.75 -10.40
N ASN A 43 -5.00 -19.93 -10.83
CA ASN A 43 -3.99 -20.67 -10.08
C ASN A 43 -3.33 -19.83 -8.97
N ASN A 44 -3.44 -18.49 -9.03
CA ASN A 44 -2.82 -17.56 -8.11
C ASN A 44 -3.82 -16.55 -7.52
N PRO A 45 -4.80 -16.98 -6.71
CA PRO A 45 -5.92 -16.12 -6.27
C PRO A 45 -5.50 -14.99 -5.32
N LYS A 46 -4.24 -14.99 -4.85
CA LYS A 46 -3.67 -13.93 -4.01
C LYS A 46 -2.66 -13.04 -4.74
N SER A 47 -2.56 -13.19 -6.05
CA SER A 47 -1.66 -12.37 -6.88
C SER A 47 -2.13 -10.93 -7.07
N ILE A 48 -3.40 -10.64 -6.80
CA ILE A 48 -3.93 -9.26 -6.73
C ILE A 48 -4.66 -9.09 -5.40
N LEU A 49 -4.36 -7.99 -4.70
CA LEU A 49 -5.05 -7.60 -3.47
C LEU A 49 -5.44 -6.11 -3.51
N PRO A 50 -6.48 -5.70 -2.78
CA PRO A 50 -7.47 -6.55 -2.09
C PRO A 50 -8.33 -7.37 -3.06
N GLU A 51 -9.08 -8.33 -2.55
CA GLU A 51 -9.91 -9.28 -3.34
C GLU A 51 -10.88 -8.58 -4.30
N SER A 52 -11.43 -7.44 -3.92
CA SER A 52 -12.29 -6.63 -4.80
C SER A 52 -11.58 -6.22 -6.09
N ARG A 53 -10.27 -5.96 -6.03
CA ARG A 53 -9.44 -5.61 -7.20
C ARG A 53 -9.09 -6.84 -8.04
N PHE A 54 -8.91 -7.98 -7.41
CA PHE A 54 -8.79 -9.25 -8.12
C PHE A 54 -10.03 -9.53 -8.98
N ASN A 55 -11.22 -9.40 -8.37
CA ASN A 55 -12.49 -9.63 -9.06
C ASN A 55 -12.71 -8.63 -10.20
N GLU A 56 -12.34 -7.34 -10.00
CA GLU A 56 -12.39 -6.30 -11.04
C GLU A 56 -11.53 -6.68 -12.25
N VAL A 57 -10.27 -7.06 -12.00
CA VAL A 57 -9.33 -7.44 -13.06
C VAL A 57 -9.79 -8.71 -13.79
N LEU A 58 -10.18 -9.73 -13.06
CA LEU A 58 -10.63 -10.99 -13.67
C LEU A 58 -11.89 -10.79 -14.52
N SER A 59 -12.84 -9.97 -14.03
CA SER A 59 -14.03 -9.58 -14.81
C SER A 59 -13.66 -8.82 -16.08
N PHE A 60 -12.71 -7.89 -16.00
CA PHE A 60 -12.22 -7.14 -17.14
C PHE A 60 -11.57 -8.06 -18.18
N ILE A 61 -10.72 -9.00 -17.78
CA ILE A 61 -10.09 -9.95 -18.71
C ILE A 61 -11.15 -10.82 -19.38
N LYS A 62 -12.10 -11.35 -18.61
CA LYS A 62 -13.20 -12.20 -19.13
C LYS A 62 -14.16 -11.47 -20.06
N SER A 63 -14.25 -10.14 -19.99
CA SER A 63 -15.09 -9.35 -20.90
C SER A 63 -14.56 -9.26 -22.34
N GLY A 64 -13.36 -9.79 -22.59
CA GLY A 64 -12.71 -9.79 -23.90
C GLY A 64 -11.60 -8.73 -24.01
N LEU A 65 -10.36 -9.19 -24.10
CA LEU A 65 -9.21 -8.30 -24.30
C LEU A 65 -9.09 -7.90 -25.76
N LYS A 66 -8.71 -6.63 -25.98
CA LYS A 66 -8.41 -6.08 -27.30
C LYS A 66 -6.93 -5.82 -27.42
N ASP A 67 -6.40 -5.90 -28.64
CA ASP A 67 -5.01 -5.62 -28.93
C ASP A 67 -4.64 -4.21 -28.52
N LEU A 68 -3.45 -4.04 -27.95
CA LEU A 68 -2.98 -2.81 -27.36
C LEU A 68 -2.03 -2.09 -28.29
N SER A 69 -2.34 -0.84 -28.63
CA SER A 69 -1.41 0.05 -29.34
C SER A 69 -0.21 0.40 -28.46
N VAL A 70 0.99 0.05 -28.90
CA VAL A 70 2.24 0.11 -28.12
C VAL A 70 3.27 1.07 -28.69
N SER A 71 2.93 1.86 -29.71
CA SER A 71 3.83 2.91 -30.23
C SER A 71 3.05 4.18 -30.60
N ARG A 72 3.80 5.28 -30.80
CA ARG A 72 3.29 6.59 -31.20
C ARG A 72 4.19 7.19 -32.27
N THR A 73 3.60 7.97 -33.18
CA THR A 73 4.31 8.72 -34.23
C THR A 73 4.08 10.23 -34.14
N THR A 74 3.14 10.67 -33.31
CA THR A 74 2.73 12.07 -33.15
C THR A 74 3.76 12.95 -32.44
N PHE A 75 4.72 12.34 -31.74
CA PHE A 75 5.84 13.03 -31.09
C PHE A 75 7.15 12.22 -31.20
N LYS A 76 8.27 12.90 -30.99
CA LYS A 76 9.61 12.31 -31.17
C LYS A 76 10.33 11.98 -29.86
N TRP A 77 9.84 12.50 -28.74
CA TRP A 77 10.45 12.25 -27.43
C TRP A 77 10.01 10.89 -26.90
N GLY A 78 10.95 10.06 -26.54
CA GLY A 78 10.71 8.72 -26.00
C GLY A 78 11.73 7.71 -26.51
N ILE A 79 11.52 6.43 -26.17
CA ILE A 79 12.36 5.31 -26.61
C ILE A 79 11.94 4.92 -28.03
N PRO A 80 12.84 5.00 -29.03
CA PRO A 80 12.50 4.62 -30.39
C PRO A 80 12.24 3.12 -30.50
N VAL A 81 11.29 2.74 -31.35
CA VAL A 81 11.06 1.34 -31.68
C VAL A 81 12.26 0.81 -32.46
N PRO A 82 12.84 -0.35 -32.09
CA PRO A 82 13.96 -0.94 -32.81
C PRO A 82 13.66 -1.10 -34.30
N ASN A 83 14.60 -0.71 -35.14
CA ASN A 83 14.54 -0.73 -36.61
C ASN A 83 13.46 0.17 -37.24
N ASN A 84 12.73 0.96 -36.45
CA ASN A 84 11.75 1.94 -36.96
C ASN A 84 11.69 3.20 -36.10
N PRO A 85 12.67 4.13 -36.22
CA PRO A 85 12.79 5.31 -35.38
C PRO A 85 11.68 6.36 -35.62
N LYS A 86 10.79 6.16 -36.59
CA LYS A 86 9.57 6.98 -36.73
C LYS A 86 8.60 6.77 -35.58
N HIS A 87 8.62 5.61 -34.95
CA HIS A 87 7.80 5.25 -33.82
C HIS A 87 8.59 5.37 -32.52
N VAL A 88 7.99 5.91 -31.49
CA VAL A 88 8.45 5.82 -30.11
C VAL A 88 7.55 4.84 -29.33
N MET A 89 8.14 4.13 -28.39
CA MET A 89 7.39 3.20 -27.54
C MET A 89 6.35 3.93 -26.73
N TYR A 90 5.20 3.29 -26.52
CA TYR A 90 4.18 3.79 -25.61
C TYR A 90 4.70 3.87 -24.19
N VAL A 91 4.44 4.99 -23.52
CA VAL A 91 5.01 5.31 -22.19
C VAL A 91 4.85 4.20 -21.16
N TRP A 92 3.80 3.40 -21.23
CA TRP A 92 3.61 2.31 -20.28
C TRP A 92 4.52 1.10 -20.51
N ILE A 93 5.05 0.90 -21.71
CA ILE A 93 6.11 -0.10 -21.91
C ILE A 93 7.37 0.34 -21.18
N ASP A 94 7.79 1.58 -21.39
CA ASP A 94 8.96 2.18 -20.74
C ASP A 94 8.80 2.14 -19.20
N ALA A 95 7.67 2.66 -18.70
CA ALA A 95 7.40 2.72 -17.26
C ALA A 95 7.38 1.34 -16.59
N LEU A 96 6.79 0.32 -17.23
CA LEU A 96 6.72 -1.02 -16.65
C LEU A 96 8.06 -1.76 -16.72
N CYS A 97 8.81 -1.60 -17.82
CA CYS A 97 10.15 -2.19 -17.93
C CYS A 97 11.13 -1.64 -16.89
N ASN A 98 10.89 -0.44 -16.36
CA ASN A 98 11.74 0.13 -15.30
C ASN A 98 11.82 -0.76 -14.04
N TYR A 99 10.80 -1.53 -13.73
CA TYR A 99 10.86 -2.50 -12.62
C TYR A 99 11.96 -3.54 -12.81
N LEU A 100 12.18 -4.01 -14.03
CA LEU A 100 13.23 -4.97 -14.34
C LEU A 100 14.59 -4.30 -14.42
N THR A 101 14.68 -3.14 -15.10
CA THR A 101 15.96 -2.44 -15.29
C THR A 101 16.56 -1.96 -13.96
N SER A 102 15.69 -1.54 -13.00
CA SER A 102 16.13 -1.10 -11.67
C SER A 102 16.79 -2.20 -10.84
N ILE A 103 16.51 -3.47 -11.13
CA ILE A 103 17.09 -4.63 -10.45
C ILE A 103 18.17 -5.35 -11.30
N GLY A 104 18.57 -4.76 -12.43
CA GLY A 104 19.71 -5.22 -13.20
C GLY A 104 19.40 -6.13 -14.39
N TYR A 105 18.12 -6.32 -14.78
CA TYR A 105 17.81 -7.06 -16.01
C TYR A 105 18.53 -6.40 -17.22
N PRO A 106 19.12 -7.17 -18.16
CA PRO A 106 18.88 -8.60 -18.42
C PRO A 106 19.78 -9.59 -17.67
N ASP A 107 20.60 -9.15 -16.70
CA ASP A 107 21.39 -10.11 -15.90
C ASP A 107 20.53 -10.76 -14.81
N GLU A 108 19.83 -11.84 -15.19
CA GLU A 108 19.01 -12.63 -14.27
C GLU A 108 19.84 -13.37 -13.19
N ASN A 109 21.17 -13.42 -13.35
CA ASN A 109 22.07 -14.01 -12.36
C ASN A 109 22.52 -13.03 -11.29
N SER A 110 22.29 -11.74 -11.47
CA SER A 110 22.61 -10.72 -10.49
C SER A 110 21.92 -10.99 -9.14
N ALA A 111 22.57 -10.60 -8.06
CA ALA A 111 22.00 -10.73 -6.72
C ALA A 111 20.70 -9.92 -6.58
N ASN A 112 20.63 -8.74 -7.21
CA ASN A 112 19.45 -7.90 -7.17
C ASN A 112 18.26 -8.57 -7.87
N PHE A 113 18.45 -9.11 -9.08
CA PHE A 113 17.36 -9.79 -9.78
C PHE A 113 16.83 -10.98 -8.96
N LYS A 114 17.72 -11.86 -8.49
CA LYS A 114 17.32 -13.04 -7.69
C LYS A 114 16.63 -12.71 -6.35
N ASN A 115 16.97 -11.57 -5.75
CA ASN A 115 16.41 -11.18 -4.45
C ASN A 115 15.09 -10.41 -4.57
N TYR A 116 14.88 -9.68 -5.68
CA TYR A 116 13.76 -8.77 -5.83
C TYR A 116 12.75 -9.18 -6.89
N TRP A 117 13.06 -10.17 -7.74
CA TRP A 117 12.10 -10.70 -8.70
C TRP A 117 11.73 -12.15 -8.38
N PRO A 118 10.41 -12.54 -8.44
CA PRO A 118 9.25 -11.70 -8.77
C PRO A 118 8.84 -10.77 -7.64
N ALA A 119 8.62 -9.49 -7.96
CA ALA A 119 8.38 -8.42 -6.99
C ALA A 119 6.92 -8.34 -6.53
N LEU A 120 6.72 -7.74 -5.34
CA LEU A 120 5.45 -7.18 -4.92
C LEU A 120 5.32 -5.75 -5.47
N HIS A 121 4.31 -5.49 -6.30
CA HIS A 121 3.98 -4.14 -6.76
C HIS A 121 2.90 -3.51 -5.89
N ILE A 122 3.16 -2.32 -5.31
CA ILE A 122 2.17 -1.52 -4.60
C ILE A 122 1.84 -0.33 -5.47
N VAL A 123 0.58 -0.22 -5.93
CA VAL A 123 0.16 0.75 -6.94
C VAL A 123 -1.17 1.40 -6.58
N GLY A 124 -1.42 2.61 -7.11
CA GLY A 124 -2.75 3.21 -7.05
C GLY A 124 -3.77 2.41 -7.88
N LYS A 125 -5.01 2.40 -7.43
CA LYS A 125 -6.09 1.67 -8.14
C LYS A 125 -6.32 2.16 -9.58
N ASP A 126 -5.95 3.37 -9.91
CA ASP A 126 -6.06 3.98 -11.24
C ASP A 126 -5.13 3.33 -12.28
N ILE A 127 -4.00 2.78 -11.85
CA ILE A 127 -3.04 2.10 -12.71
C ILE A 127 -3.07 0.56 -12.57
N LEU A 128 -4.11 0.03 -11.93
CA LEU A 128 -4.26 -1.40 -11.67
C LEU A 128 -4.20 -2.23 -12.95
N ARG A 129 -4.92 -1.83 -14.01
CA ARG A 129 -4.96 -2.59 -15.28
C ARG A 129 -3.61 -2.69 -15.95
N PHE A 130 -2.79 -1.63 -15.88
CA PHE A 130 -1.44 -1.65 -16.43
C PHE A 130 -0.56 -2.70 -15.74
N HIS A 131 -0.68 -2.83 -14.42
CA HIS A 131 0.13 -3.74 -13.60
C HIS A 131 -0.43 -5.16 -13.51
N SER A 132 -1.74 -5.32 -13.75
CA SER A 132 -2.41 -6.62 -13.58
C SER A 132 -2.96 -7.22 -14.87
N VAL A 133 -2.87 -6.53 -16.01
CA VAL A 133 -3.26 -7.09 -17.31
C VAL A 133 -2.12 -6.97 -18.31
N TYR A 134 -1.66 -5.72 -18.56
CA TYR A 134 -0.66 -5.48 -19.60
C TYR A 134 0.71 -5.98 -19.19
N TRP A 135 1.14 -5.67 -17.97
CA TRP A 135 2.45 -6.05 -17.47
C TRP A 135 2.66 -7.57 -17.39
N PRO A 136 1.76 -8.36 -16.78
CA PRO A 136 1.87 -9.82 -16.82
C PRO A 136 1.88 -10.40 -18.22
N ALA A 137 1.07 -9.86 -19.15
CA ALA A 137 1.07 -10.30 -20.54
C ALA A 137 2.41 -10.01 -21.25
N PHE A 138 3.00 -8.81 -21.02
CA PHE A 138 4.32 -8.47 -21.57
C PHE A 138 5.41 -9.38 -21.02
N LEU A 139 5.39 -9.66 -19.72
CA LEU A 139 6.35 -10.55 -19.07
C LEU A 139 6.24 -11.98 -19.61
N MET A 140 5.02 -12.52 -19.69
CA MET A 140 4.79 -13.85 -20.27
C MET A 140 5.22 -13.93 -21.74
N ALA A 141 5.07 -12.84 -22.49
CA ALA A 141 5.51 -12.77 -23.89
C ALA A 141 7.05 -12.70 -24.02
N ALA A 142 7.73 -12.26 -22.96
CA ALA A 142 9.18 -12.23 -22.86
C ALA A 142 9.76 -13.44 -22.10
N ASP A 143 8.95 -14.49 -21.86
CA ASP A 143 9.30 -15.67 -21.07
C ASP A 143 9.78 -15.36 -19.64
N LEU A 144 9.28 -14.24 -19.07
CA LEU A 144 9.56 -13.82 -17.70
C LEU A 144 8.39 -14.12 -16.77
N GLU A 145 8.70 -14.37 -15.50
CA GLU A 145 7.70 -14.63 -14.47
C GLU A 145 6.93 -13.32 -14.14
N PRO A 146 5.58 -13.37 -14.05
CA PRO A 146 4.79 -12.23 -13.55
C PRO A 146 5.13 -11.85 -12.11
N PRO A 147 4.80 -10.62 -11.66
CA PRO A 147 4.97 -10.20 -10.28
C PRO A 147 4.33 -11.19 -9.29
N SER A 148 4.98 -11.39 -8.15
CA SER A 148 4.44 -12.24 -7.08
C SER A 148 3.08 -11.76 -6.57
N ARG A 149 2.88 -10.44 -6.57
CA ARG A 149 1.62 -9.80 -6.18
C ARG A 149 1.54 -8.37 -6.68
N VAL A 150 0.33 -7.94 -7.05
CA VAL A 150 -0.03 -6.53 -7.24
C VAL A 150 -1.01 -6.14 -6.13
N PHE A 151 -0.63 -5.17 -5.29
CA PHE A 151 -1.50 -4.59 -4.28
C PHE A 151 -1.95 -3.21 -4.72
N ALA A 152 -3.26 -3.03 -4.92
CA ALA A 152 -3.83 -1.75 -5.34
C ALA A 152 -4.41 -1.00 -4.13
N HIS A 153 -3.82 0.15 -3.80
CA HIS A 153 -4.35 1.03 -2.76
C HIS A 153 -5.38 2.03 -3.32
N GLY A 154 -6.23 2.53 -2.43
CA GLY A 154 -7.23 3.55 -2.75
C GLY A 154 -6.65 4.96 -2.86
N TRP A 155 -7.54 5.92 -3.09
CA TRP A 155 -7.21 7.33 -3.12
C TRP A 155 -7.46 8.02 -1.78
N TRP A 156 -6.83 9.16 -1.60
CA TRP A 156 -7.15 10.08 -0.51
C TRP A 156 -7.94 11.26 -1.06
N THR A 157 -8.96 11.66 -0.33
CA THR A 157 -9.63 12.96 -0.47
C THR A 157 -9.07 13.94 0.56
N ASN A 158 -9.35 15.21 0.42
CA ASN A 158 -9.02 16.25 1.39
C ASN A 158 -10.30 16.94 1.85
N GLU A 159 -10.65 16.75 3.12
CA GLU A 159 -11.91 17.26 3.71
C GLU A 159 -13.16 16.86 2.86
N GLY A 160 -13.19 15.61 2.40
CA GLY A 160 -14.25 15.03 1.59
C GLY A 160 -14.18 15.34 0.10
N GLU A 161 -13.27 16.21 -0.35
CA GLU A 161 -13.12 16.60 -1.74
C GLU A 161 -11.95 15.90 -2.45
N LYS A 162 -12.10 15.62 -3.73
CA LYS A 162 -11.01 15.07 -4.55
C LYS A 162 -9.81 16.02 -4.56
N ILE A 163 -8.63 15.51 -4.25
CA ILE A 163 -7.38 16.28 -4.32
C ILE A 163 -7.09 16.64 -5.77
N SER A 164 -6.97 17.95 -6.06
CA SER A 164 -6.70 18.44 -7.41
C SER A 164 -5.95 19.77 -7.36
N LYS A 165 -4.95 19.92 -8.25
CA LYS A 165 -4.23 21.19 -8.42
C LYS A 165 -5.16 22.33 -8.83
N SER A 166 -6.18 22.03 -9.65
CA SER A 166 -7.16 23.03 -10.11
C SER A 166 -8.09 23.52 -9.00
N LEU A 167 -8.31 22.71 -7.95
CA LEU A 167 -9.10 23.10 -6.78
C LEU A 167 -8.26 23.77 -5.69
N GLY A 168 -6.92 23.77 -5.83
CA GLY A 168 -6.01 24.35 -4.83
C GLY A 168 -6.02 23.62 -3.49
N ASN A 169 -6.57 22.41 -3.42
CA ASN A 169 -6.70 21.62 -2.19
C ASN A 169 -5.63 20.51 -2.07
N VAL A 170 -4.50 20.68 -2.77
CA VAL A 170 -3.35 19.77 -2.68
C VAL A 170 -2.73 19.88 -1.30
N ILE A 171 -2.46 18.73 -0.69
CA ILE A 171 -1.80 18.64 0.61
C ILE A 171 -0.29 18.62 0.37
N ASP A 172 0.41 19.62 0.92
CA ASP A 172 1.88 19.63 0.92
C ASP A 172 2.39 18.70 2.03
N PRO A 173 3.09 17.60 1.69
CA PRO A 173 3.62 16.69 2.70
C PRO A 173 4.62 17.34 3.65
N TYR A 174 5.39 18.32 3.21
CA TYR A 174 6.36 19.01 4.07
C TYR A 174 5.68 19.88 5.13
N GLU A 175 4.64 20.60 4.75
CA GLU A 175 3.85 21.41 5.70
C GLU A 175 3.17 20.52 6.75
N ILE A 176 2.57 19.41 6.32
CA ILE A 176 1.88 18.48 7.22
C ILE A 176 2.87 17.80 8.16
N VAL A 177 4.02 17.34 7.66
CA VAL A 177 5.07 16.74 8.48
C VAL A 177 5.67 17.76 9.46
N SER A 178 5.88 19.01 9.03
CA SER A 178 6.34 20.08 9.93
C SER A 178 5.36 20.35 11.07
N LYS A 179 4.06 20.25 10.80
CA LYS A 179 3.01 20.53 11.79
C LYS A 179 2.76 19.39 12.77
N TYR A 180 2.72 18.15 12.30
CA TYR A 180 2.29 16.99 13.09
C TYR A 180 3.42 16.01 13.43
N GLY A 181 4.54 16.06 12.71
CA GLY A 181 5.63 15.10 12.79
C GLY A 181 5.52 13.98 11.76
N LEU A 182 6.66 13.47 11.31
CA LEU A 182 6.73 12.44 10.26
C LEU A 182 6.07 11.13 10.69
N ASP A 183 6.42 10.62 11.88
CA ASP A 183 5.90 9.33 12.35
C ASP A 183 4.40 9.39 12.63
N GLN A 184 3.91 10.53 13.12
CA GLN A 184 2.50 10.76 13.38
C GLN A 184 1.66 10.71 12.07
N ILE A 185 2.16 11.36 11.02
CA ILE A 185 1.47 11.35 9.72
C ILE A 185 1.52 9.96 9.09
N ARG A 186 2.66 9.27 9.13
CA ARG A 186 2.77 7.89 8.66
C ARG A 186 1.82 6.96 9.41
N PHE A 187 1.75 7.11 10.74
CA PHE A 187 0.82 6.35 11.56
C PHE A 187 -0.63 6.60 11.14
N PHE A 188 -1.03 7.87 10.99
CA PHE A 188 -2.37 8.23 10.54
C PHE A 188 -2.73 7.57 9.21
N LEU A 189 -1.88 7.71 8.19
CA LEU A 189 -2.12 7.18 6.85
C LEU A 189 -2.29 5.66 6.83
N PHE A 190 -1.57 4.92 7.68
CA PHE A 190 -1.67 3.47 7.75
C PHE A 190 -2.76 2.96 8.71
N ARG A 191 -3.22 3.80 9.62
CA ARG A 191 -4.17 3.41 10.67
C ARG A 191 -5.60 3.81 10.39
N GLU A 192 -5.81 4.92 9.65
CA GLU A 192 -7.13 5.56 9.51
C GLU A 192 -8.10 4.71 8.69
N VAL A 193 -7.65 4.19 7.56
CA VAL A 193 -8.48 3.37 6.68
C VAL A 193 -7.85 2.01 6.42
N PRO A 194 -8.67 0.96 6.15
CA PRO A 194 -8.16 -0.30 5.66
C PRO A 194 -7.33 -0.08 4.41
N PHE A 195 -6.07 -0.54 4.41
CA PHE A 195 -5.17 -0.34 3.29
C PHE A 195 -5.72 -1.02 2.03
N GLY A 196 -5.95 -0.25 0.98
CA GLY A 196 -6.65 -0.66 -0.24
C GLY A 196 -7.97 0.09 -0.48
N ASN A 197 -8.56 0.68 0.55
CA ASN A 197 -9.76 1.50 0.45
C ASN A 197 -9.41 2.98 0.24
N ASP A 198 -10.40 3.76 -0.21
CA ASP A 198 -10.29 5.21 -0.24
C ASP A 198 -10.36 5.77 1.18
N GLY A 199 -9.61 6.84 1.44
CA GLY A 199 -9.57 7.53 2.72
C GLY A 199 -9.78 9.03 2.59
N ASP A 200 -10.11 9.68 3.71
CA ASP A 200 -10.21 11.13 3.77
C ASP A 200 -9.13 11.73 4.67
N PHE A 201 -8.39 12.69 4.15
CA PHE A 201 -7.36 13.41 4.88
C PHE A 201 -8.00 14.62 5.58
N SER A 202 -8.59 14.36 6.75
CA SER A 202 -9.24 15.35 7.57
C SER A 202 -8.31 15.78 8.72
N LYS A 203 -8.19 17.08 8.93
CA LYS A 203 -7.42 17.66 10.07
C LYS A 203 -8.00 17.20 11.41
N GLU A 204 -9.32 17.10 11.50
CA GLU A 204 -9.99 16.62 12.69
C GLU A 204 -9.70 15.14 12.93
N ALA A 205 -9.80 14.29 11.91
CA ALA A 205 -9.48 12.87 12.02
C ALA A 205 -8.02 12.63 12.43
N ILE A 206 -7.06 13.41 11.89
CA ILE A 206 -5.66 13.37 12.31
C ILE A 206 -5.55 13.65 13.81
N ALA A 207 -6.13 14.77 14.28
CA ALA A 207 -6.04 15.16 15.68
C ALA A 207 -6.68 14.13 16.62
N GLN A 208 -7.86 13.61 16.26
CA GLN A 208 -8.55 12.56 17.02
C GLN A 208 -7.71 11.29 17.10
N ARG A 209 -7.16 10.84 15.98
CA ARG A 209 -6.34 9.62 15.91
C ARG A 209 -5.06 9.75 16.72
N LEU A 210 -4.34 10.84 16.59
CA LEU A 210 -3.11 11.10 17.33
C LEU A 210 -3.36 11.20 18.83
N ASN A 211 -4.43 11.87 19.23
CA ASN A 211 -4.77 12.00 20.63
C ASN A 211 -5.23 10.67 21.23
N ALA A 212 -6.15 9.95 20.58
CA ALA A 212 -6.71 8.73 21.11
C ALA A 212 -5.70 7.58 21.16
N ASP A 213 -5.04 7.32 20.02
CA ASP A 213 -4.17 6.15 19.91
C ASP A 213 -2.77 6.43 20.47
N LEU A 214 -2.10 7.51 20.04
CA LEU A 214 -0.72 7.77 20.42
C LEU A 214 -0.59 8.45 21.79
N SER A 215 -1.33 9.53 22.04
CA SER A 215 -1.16 10.29 23.29
C SER A 215 -1.82 9.58 24.48
N ASN A 216 -3.13 9.35 24.38
CA ASN A 216 -3.93 8.87 25.53
C ASN A 216 -3.78 7.35 25.78
N ASN A 217 -3.39 6.55 24.80
CA ASN A 217 -3.16 5.13 24.98
C ASN A 217 -1.67 4.83 25.16
N TYR A 218 -0.89 4.88 24.08
CA TYR A 218 0.53 4.52 24.09
C TYR A 218 1.34 5.46 24.99
N GLY A 219 1.22 6.78 24.80
CA GLY A 219 1.97 7.79 25.54
C GLY A 219 1.70 7.73 27.04
N ASN A 220 0.42 7.61 27.46
CA ASN A 220 0.08 7.47 28.86
C ASN A 220 0.65 6.21 29.50
N LEU A 221 0.56 5.06 28.80
CA LEU A 221 1.14 3.81 29.30
C LEU A 221 2.66 3.96 29.53
N VAL A 222 3.39 4.45 28.54
CA VAL A 222 4.83 4.66 28.63
C VAL A 222 5.17 5.63 29.76
N GLN A 223 4.48 6.76 29.81
CA GLN A 223 4.70 7.75 30.87
C GLN A 223 4.46 7.19 32.27
N ARG A 224 3.37 6.46 32.48
CA ARG A 224 3.02 5.84 33.78
C ARG A 224 4.11 4.88 34.22
N ILE A 225 4.51 3.95 33.35
CA ILE A 225 5.50 2.93 33.68
C ILE A 225 6.89 3.55 33.89
N CYS A 226 7.37 4.36 32.96
CA CYS A 226 8.70 4.97 33.07
C CYS A 226 8.80 5.92 34.28
N SER A 227 7.76 6.69 34.57
CA SER A 227 7.71 7.56 35.74
C SER A 227 7.69 6.77 37.04
N PHE A 228 6.95 5.66 37.08
CA PHE A 228 6.93 4.76 38.25
C PHE A 228 8.31 4.15 38.49
N VAL A 229 8.94 3.56 37.48
CA VAL A 229 10.27 2.94 37.57
C VAL A 229 11.32 3.97 37.98
N LYS A 230 11.31 5.15 37.38
CA LYS A 230 12.23 6.24 37.75
C LYS A 230 12.09 6.64 39.22
N LYS A 231 10.85 6.80 39.71
CA LYS A 231 10.57 7.28 41.06
C LYS A 231 10.74 6.21 42.13
N ASN A 232 10.53 4.93 41.81
CA ASN A 232 10.37 3.92 42.83
C ASN A 232 11.38 2.77 42.72
N CYS A 233 12.10 2.65 41.60
CA CYS A 233 13.04 1.57 41.33
C CYS A 233 14.43 2.11 40.90
N ASP A 234 14.78 3.32 41.26
CA ASP A 234 16.07 3.99 40.90
C ASP A 234 16.39 3.89 39.39
N SER A 235 15.38 3.95 38.54
CA SER A 235 15.50 3.79 37.08
C SER A 235 16.06 2.41 36.68
N LYS A 236 15.95 1.40 37.50
CA LYS A 236 16.42 0.04 37.24
C LYS A 236 15.25 -0.90 36.94
N ILE A 237 15.45 -1.83 36.02
CA ILE A 237 14.58 -2.96 35.75
C ILE A 237 15.30 -4.21 36.24
N PHE A 238 14.66 -4.97 37.11
CA PHE A 238 15.23 -6.18 37.68
C PHE A 238 14.88 -7.36 36.78
N ASN A 239 15.82 -8.31 36.63
CA ASN A 239 15.67 -9.48 35.76
C ASN A 239 15.28 -10.74 36.51
N ASN A 240 15.27 -10.71 37.86
CA ASN A 240 14.99 -11.87 38.71
C ASN A 240 13.60 -11.72 39.31
N PHE A 241 12.62 -12.26 38.62
CA PHE A 241 11.25 -12.37 39.12
C PHE A 241 10.62 -13.67 38.59
N ASP A 242 9.78 -14.27 39.42
CA ASP A 242 8.95 -15.39 39.03
C ASP A 242 7.64 -14.85 38.44
N ASN A 243 7.30 -15.31 37.25
CA ASN A 243 6.05 -14.93 36.61
C ASN A 243 4.85 -15.50 37.36
N ASN A 244 3.91 -14.66 37.69
CA ASN A 244 2.61 -15.07 38.19
C ASN A 244 1.68 -15.48 37.03
N GLU A 245 0.44 -15.89 37.34
CA GLU A 245 -0.55 -16.31 36.33
C GLU A 245 -0.92 -15.17 35.38
N ASP A 246 -1.08 -13.94 35.88
CA ASP A 246 -1.43 -12.77 35.08
C ASP A 246 -0.29 -12.38 34.10
N ASP A 247 0.96 -12.50 34.57
CA ASP A 247 2.15 -12.28 33.72
C ASP A 247 2.15 -13.26 32.55
N ASN A 248 1.89 -14.53 32.84
CA ASN A 248 1.86 -15.59 31.84
C ASN A 248 0.70 -15.40 30.84
N ILE A 249 -0.45 -14.90 31.27
CA ILE A 249 -1.59 -14.57 30.40
C ILE A 249 -1.18 -13.44 29.42
N LEU A 250 -0.60 -12.36 29.93
CA LEU A 250 -0.17 -11.23 29.09
C LEU A 250 0.92 -11.65 28.09
N LEU A 251 1.92 -12.44 28.52
CA LEU A 251 2.98 -12.94 27.67
C LEU A 251 2.44 -13.84 26.56
N LYS A 252 1.53 -14.76 26.86
CA LYS A 252 0.86 -15.60 25.84
C LYS A 252 0.07 -14.76 24.84
N SER A 253 -0.67 -13.75 25.33
CA SER A 253 -1.39 -12.81 24.46
C SER A 253 -0.44 -12.04 23.57
N SER A 254 0.69 -11.54 24.08
CA SER A 254 1.72 -10.82 23.31
C SER A 254 2.23 -11.65 22.13
N ILE A 255 2.55 -12.91 22.37
CA ILE A 255 3.03 -13.83 21.33
C ILE A 255 1.94 -14.05 20.26
N LYS A 256 0.69 -14.27 20.67
CA LYS A 256 -0.45 -14.42 19.74
C LYS A 256 -0.60 -13.18 18.87
N ARG A 257 -0.57 -11.99 19.47
CA ARG A 257 -0.71 -10.71 18.74
C ARG A 257 0.45 -10.45 17.81
N LEU A 258 1.69 -10.79 18.21
CA LEU A 258 2.85 -10.69 17.33
C LEU A 258 2.70 -11.58 16.09
N ASN A 259 2.19 -12.81 16.26
CA ASN A 259 1.95 -13.71 15.13
C ASN A 259 0.86 -13.17 14.18
N ASN A 260 -0.23 -12.61 14.74
CA ASN A 260 -1.26 -11.94 13.96
C ASN A 260 -0.69 -10.71 13.22
N TYR A 261 0.10 -9.88 13.91
CA TYR A 261 0.77 -8.73 13.32
C TYR A 261 1.61 -9.13 12.10
N LYS A 262 2.47 -10.13 12.26
CA LYS A 262 3.30 -10.64 11.15
C LYS A 262 2.45 -11.13 9.96
N LYS A 263 1.37 -11.87 10.26
CA LYS A 263 0.42 -12.36 9.23
C LYS A 263 -0.23 -11.20 8.48
N TYR A 264 -0.74 -10.19 9.18
CA TYR A 264 -1.37 -9.03 8.57
C TYR A 264 -0.38 -8.20 7.75
N MET A 265 0.85 -7.98 8.25
CA MET A 265 1.90 -7.30 7.49
C MET A 265 2.24 -8.02 6.19
N SER A 266 2.35 -9.35 6.20
CA SER A 266 2.63 -10.16 5.01
C SER A 266 1.51 -10.11 3.97
N ASN A 267 0.29 -9.78 4.40
CA ASN A 267 -0.87 -9.62 3.52
C ASN A 267 -1.16 -8.15 3.14
N GLN A 268 -0.31 -7.20 3.53
CA GLN A 268 -0.50 -5.75 3.39
C GLN A 268 -1.77 -5.22 4.10
N GLU A 269 -2.25 -5.89 5.13
CA GLU A 269 -3.36 -5.47 5.98
C GLU A 269 -2.83 -4.62 7.15
N ILE A 270 -2.21 -3.48 6.82
CA ILE A 270 -1.41 -2.68 7.77
C ILE A 270 -2.26 -2.11 8.91
N ASP A 271 -3.49 -1.69 8.62
CA ASP A 271 -4.46 -1.22 9.62
C ASP A 271 -4.76 -2.30 10.66
N LYS A 272 -4.92 -3.56 10.23
CA LYS A 272 -5.14 -4.70 11.13
C LYS A 272 -3.90 -5.04 11.94
N ALA A 273 -2.72 -4.96 11.31
CA ALA A 273 -1.46 -5.16 12.03
C ALA A 273 -1.28 -4.13 13.15
N LEU A 274 -1.51 -2.84 12.86
CA LEU A 274 -1.49 -1.78 13.86
C LEU A 274 -2.57 -2.00 14.95
N LYS A 275 -3.75 -2.48 14.58
CA LYS A 275 -4.79 -2.81 15.55
C LYS A 275 -4.34 -3.86 16.57
N GLU A 276 -3.59 -4.89 16.16
CA GLU A 276 -3.04 -5.89 17.10
C GLU A 276 -2.10 -5.24 18.13
N VAL A 277 -1.29 -4.26 17.70
CA VAL A 277 -0.43 -3.50 18.64
C VAL A 277 -1.28 -2.76 19.68
N PHE A 278 -2.31 -2.03 19.25
CA PHE A 278 -3.17 -1.27 20.18
C PHE A 278 -4.02 -2.18 21.08
N LEU A 279 -4.40 -3.34 20.61
CA LEU A 279 -5.05 -4.35 21.47
C LEU A 279 -4.10 -4.84 22.57
N LEU A 280 -2.82 -5.06 22.26
CA LEU A 280 -1.82 -5.40 23.27
C LEU A 280 -1.60 -4.25 24.26
N LEU A 281 -1.53 -3.01 23.79
CA LEU A 281 -1.42 -1.84 24.67
C LEU A 281 -2.60 -1.72 25.63
N ASN A 282 -3.82 -1.98 25.16
CA ASN A 282 -5.02 -2.01 26.00
C ASN A 282 -4.94 -3.11 27.07
N GLU A 283 -4.54 -4.32 26.69
CA GLU A 283 -4.36 -5.43 27.64
C GLU A 283 -3.27 -5.10 28.67
N THR A 284 -2.17 -4.46 28.22
CA THR A 284 -1.10 -4.02 29.11
C THR A 284 -1.58 -2.93 30.09
N ASN A 285 -2.41 -1.99 29.66
CA ASN A 285 -3.02 -1.00 30.55
C ASN A 285 -3.89 -1.68 31.62
N ILE A 286 -4.76 -2.62 31.21
CA ILE A 286 -5.58 -3.39 32.15
C ILE A 286 -4.73 -4.19 33.14
N TYR A 287 -3.66 -4.83 32.66
CA TYR A 287 -2.70 -5.55 33.49
C TYR A 287 -2.06 -4.64 34.53
N VAL A 288 -1.54 -3.46 34.12
CA VAL A 288 -0.92 -2.49 35.04
C VAL A 288 -1.92 -2.01 36.10
N ASP A 289 -3.16 -1.76 35.71
CA ASP A 289 -4.21 -1.35 36.66
C ASP A 289 -4.58 -2.45 37.64
N LYS A 290 -4.61 -3.72 37.19
CA LYS A 290 -4.87 -4.89 38.02
C LYS A 290 -3.73 -5.15 39.00
N GLN A 291 -2.48 -5.09 38.55
CA GLN A 291 -1.30 -5.29 39.40
C GLN A 291 -1.07 -4.13 40.38
N ALA A 292 -1.57 -2.94 40.05
CA ALA A 292 -1.53 -1.74 40.89
C ALA A 292 -0.16 -1.53 41.61
N PRO A 293 0.94 -1.39 40.88
CA PRO A 293 2.28 -1.35 41.47
C PRO A 293 2.47 -0.25 42.52
N TRP A 294 1.68 0.84 42.46
CA TRP A 294 1.61 1.88 43.47
C TRP A 294 1.05 1.42 44.83
N ASN A 295 0.25 0.33 44.83
CA ASN A 295 -0.25 -0.28 46.07
C ASN A 295 0.74 -1.34 46.58
N LEU A 296 1.29 -2.17 45.69
CA LEU A 296 2.30 -3.18 46.06
C LEU A 296 3.49 -2.54 46.79
N LYS A 297 3.95 -1.39 46.35
CA LYS A 297 5.02 -0.66 47.04
C LYS A 297 4.68 -0.31 48.49
N LYS A 298 3.42 -0.14 48.87
CA LYS A 298 3.02 0.19 50.24
C LYS A 298 3.01 -1.01 51.17
N THR A 299 2.86 -2.19 50.60
CA THR A 299 2.68 -3.45 51.32
C THR A 299 3.84 -4.42 51.22
N ASN A 300 4.64 -4.29 50.16
CA ASN A 300 5.79 -5.17 49.89
C ASN A 300 6.94 -4.30 49.35
N THR A 301 8.02 -4.20 50.14
CA THR A 301 9.19 -3.36 49.84
C THR A 301 10.37 -4.15 49.33
N GLU A 302 10.23 -5.48 49.12
CA GLU A 302 11.25 -6.35 48.52
C GLU A 302 11.17 -6.47 47.01
#